data_e028075bbb81598f397f57839546bf59
#
_entry.id   e028075bbb81598f397f57839546bf59
#
_cell.length_a   1.000
_cell.length_b   1.000
_cell.length_c   1.000
_cell.angle_alpha   90.00
_cell.angle_beta   90.00
_cell.angle_gamma   90.00
#
_symmetry.space_group_name_H-M   'P 1'
#
loop_
_entity.id
_entity.type
_entity.pdbx_description
1 polymer ?
#
loop_
_entity_poly.entity_id
_entity_poly.type
_entity_poly.pdbx_seq_one_letter_code
_entity_poly.pdbx_strand_id
1 'polypeptide(L)'
;MNTLLAHITPPMSADRAQKIAQTLDLRALPRDFLDNPYPVYAALRESEPFKRMPDGSYFLTRHADLVAVYRDAKVFSSDKQVEFGPKYNHAPFNQPPFATTSGVSPLFEHHTSSLVFNDPPLHTRVRKLIMGALTR
;
A
#
# COMPACT_ATOMS: atom_id res chain seq x y z
N MET A 1 27.48 -32.46 10.77
CA MET A 1 27.82 -31.42 9.76
C MET A 1 26.55 -31.19 8.93
N ASN A 2 25.78 -30.19 9.29
CA ASN A 2 24.52 -29.86 8.59
C ASN A 2 24.80 -28.73 7.61
N THR A 3 24.92 -29.07 6.34
CA THR A 3 25.11 -28.10 5.26
C THR A 3 23.75 -27.48 4.98
N LEU A 4 23.48 -26.33 5.58
CA LEU A 4 22.41 -25.42 5.15
C LEU A 4 22.82 -24.88 3.76
N LEU A 5 22.43 -25.61 2.73
CA LEU A 5 22.41 -25.06 1.38
C LEU A 5 21.35 -23.96 1.36
N ALA A 6 21.78 -22.72 1.57
CA ALA A 6 20.97 -21.56 1.26
C ALA A 6 20.56 -21.71 -0.22
N HIS A 7 19.26 -21.88 -0.47
CA HIS A 7 18.73 -21.76 -1.81
C HIS A 7 18.93 -20.31 -2.25
N ILE A 8 20.06 -20.06 -2.89
CA ILE A 8 20.29 -18.79 -3.58
C ILE A 8 19.39 -18.82 -4.80
N THR A 9 18.22 -18.22 -4.67
CA THR A 9 17.35 -17.98 -5.82
C THR A 9 18.16 -17.15 -6.81
N PRO A 10 18.32 -17.59 -8.07
CA PRO A 10 19.09 -16.83 -9.05
C PRO A 10 18.47 -15.42 -9.20
N PRO A 11 19.25 -14.38 -9.44
CA PRO A 11 18.76 -13.04 -9.59
C PRO A 11 17.77 -12.97 -10.75
N MET A 12 16.64 -12.27 -10.54
CA MET A 12 15.62 -12.08 -11.57
C MET A 12 16.23 -11.39 -12.79
N SER A 13 16.01 -11.96 -14.00
CA SER A 13 16.47 -11.34 -15.24
C SER A 13 15.69 -10.04 -15.55
N ALA A 14 16.31 -9.13 -16.31
CA ALA A 14 15.65 -7.89 -16.75
C ALA A 14 14.36 -8.15 -17.54
N ASP A 15 14.37 -9.12 -18.45
CA ASP A 15 13.18 -9.50 -19.23
C ASP A 15 12.06 -10.03 -18.35
N ARG A 16 12.39 -10.82 -17.33
CA ARG A 16 11.42 -11.32 -16.36
C ARG A 16 10.82 -10.19 -15.54
N ALA A 17 11.67 -9.27 -15.06
CA ALA A 17 11.24 -8.09 -14.32
C ALA A 17 10.29 -7.21 -15.15
N GLN A 18 10.66 -6.98 -16.41
CA GLN A 18 9.84 -6.20 -17.34
C GLN A 18 8.49 -6.87 -17.60
N LYS A 19 8.45 -8.17 -17.78
CA LYS A 19 7.21 -8.92 -17.99
C LYS A 19 6.29 -8.83 -16.77
N ILE A 20 6.83 -8.98 -15.56
CA ILE A 20 6.05 -8.81 -14.34
C ILE A 20 5.55 -7.36 -14.20
N ALA A 21 6.39 -6.37 -14.50
CA ALA A 21 6.01 -4.97 -14.45
C ALA A 21 4.81 -4.65 -15.37
N GLN A 22 4.82 -5.19 -16.59
CA GLN A 22 3.73 -4.99 -17.56
C GLN A 22 2.41 -5.61 -17.09
N THR A 23 2.46 -6.80 -16.48
CA THR A 23 1.28 -7.57 -16.06
C THR A 23 1.02 -7.53 -14.57
N LEU A 24 1.57 -6.53 -13.86
CA LEU A 24 1.48 -6.45 -12.40
C LEU A 24 0.03 -6.44 -11.92
N ASP A 25 -0.33 -7.43 -11.11
CA ASP A 25 -1.55 -7.48 -10.31
C ASP A 25 -1.18 -7.83 -8.87
N LEU A 26 -1.48 -6.93 -7.92
CA LEU A 26 -1.13 -7.13 -6.51
C LEU A 26 -1.88 -8.30 -5.87
N ARG A 27 -2.95 -8.79 -6.50
CA ARG A 27 -3.72 -9.96 -6.03
C ARG A 27 -3.12 -11.29 -6.48
N ALA A 28 -2.18 -11.27 -7.44
CA ALA A 28 -1.58 -12.46 -8.06
C ALA A 28 -0.08 -12.26 -8.27
N LEU A 29 0.64 -11.93 -7.19
CA LEU A 29 2.09 -11.71 -7.25
C LEU A 29 2.85 -13.03 -7.43
N PRO A 30 3.74 -13.12 -8.42
CA PRO A 30 4.56 -14.31 -8.60
C PRO A 30 5.62 -14.45 -7.51
N ARG A 31 6.07 -15.69 -7.27
CA ARG A 31 7.00 -16.01 -6.18
C ARG A 31 8.31 -15.25 -6.26
N ASP A 32 8.89 -15.15 -7.45
CA ASP A 32 10.12 -14.42 -7.68
C ASP A 32 10.02 -12.91 -7.40
N PHE A 33 8.83 -12.30 -7.58
CA PHE A 33 8.57 -10.95 -7.12
C PHE A 33 8.55 -10.86 -5.58
N LEU A 34 7.91 -11.83 -4.91
CA LEU A 34 7.86 -11.84 -3.43
C LEU A 34 9.25 -12.04 -2.82
N ASP A 35 10.09 -12.84 -3.46
CA ASP A 35 11.47 -13.09 -3.01
C ASP A 35 12.38 -11.86 -3.22
N ASN A 36 12.21 -11.14 -4.36
CA ASN A 36 12.94 -9.90 -4.66
C ASN A 36 12.15 -8.97 -5.59
N PRO A 37 11.41 -7.97 -5.09
CA PRO A 37 10.61 -7.06 -5.91
C PRO A 37 11.41 -5.94 -6.59
N TYR A 38 12.63 -5.68 -6.19
CA TYR A 38 13.39 -4.50 -6.63
C TYR A 38 13.66 -4.41 -8.13
N PRO A 39 13.96 -5.50 -8.86
CA PRO A 39 14.09 -5.44 -10.31
C PRO A 39 12.80 -5.01 -11.01
N VAL A 40 11.64 -5.46 -10.52
CA VAL A 40 10.34 -5.07 -11.07
C VAL A 40 10.05 -3.59 -10.77
N TYR A 41 10.38 -3.11 -9.58
CA TYR A 41 10.23 -1.68 -9.27
C TYR A 41 11.16 -0.82 -10.13
N ALA A 42 12.35 -1.29 -10.47
CA ALA A 42 13.23 -0.59 -11.39
C ALA A 42 12.60 -0.51 -12.80
N ALA A 43 12.12 -1.64 -13.32
CA ALA A 43 11.44 -1.70 -14.60
C ALA A 43 10.20 -0.78 -14.66
N LEU A 44 9.39 -0.75 -13.59
CA LEU A 44 8.24 0.16 -13.49
C LEU A 44 8.65 1.63 -13.49
N ARG A 45 9.71 2.00 -12.73
CA ARG A 45 10.18 3.40 -12.70
C ARG A 45 10.64 3.89 -14.06
N GLU A 46 11.18 3.01 -14.89
CA GLU A 46 11.65 3.33 -16.23
C GLU A 46 10.54 3.37 -17.26
N SER A 47 9.63 2.40 -17.23
CA SER A 47 8.63 2.22 -18.28
C SER A 47 7.26 2.83 -17.97
N GLU A 48 6.78 2.67 -16.72
CA GLU A 48 5.43 3.08 -16.32
C GLU A 48 5.41 3.47 -14.82
N PRO A 49 6.07 4.57 -14.42
CA PRO A 49 6.21 4.95 -13.02
C PRO A 49 4.90 5.27 -12.31
N PHE A 50 3.85 5.53 -13.07
CA PHE A 50 2.48 5.78 -12.64
C PHE A 50 1.57 4.77 -13.34
N LYS A 51 1.51 3.56 -12.78
CA LYS A 51 0.79 2.44 -13.38
C LYS A 51 -0.66 2.38 -12.92
N ARG A 52 -1.59 2.32 -13.89
CA ARG A 52 -2.98 2.00 -13.60
C ARG A 52 -3.13 0.49 -13.41
N MET A 53 -3.70 0.10 -12.28
CA MET A 53 -3.93 -1.30 -11.94
C MET A 53 -5.25 -1.83 -12.52
N PRO A 54 -5.43 -3.17 -12.62
CA PRO A 54 -6.66 -3.77 -13.14
C PRO A 54 -7.93 -3.40 -12.36
N ASP A 55 -7.81 -3.10 -11.07
CA ASP A 55 -8.92 -2.69 -10.20
C ASP A 55 -9.24 -1.18 -10.30
N GLY A 56 -8.52 -0.45 -11.16
CA GLY A 56 -8.67 0.98 -11.36
C GLY A 56 -7.86 1.85 -10.39
N SER A 57 -7.16 1.27 -9.42
CA SER A 57 -6.21 1.99 -8.56
C SER A 57 -4.93 2.36 -9.32
N TYR A 58 -4.07 3.15 -8.68
CA TYR A 58 -2.78 3.55 -9.24
C TYR A 58 -1.63 3.09 -8.35
N PHE A 59 -0.59 2.57 -8.99
CA PHE A 59 0.64 2.15 -8.34
C PHE A 59 1.78 3.09 -8.72
N LEU A 60 2.32 3.80 -7.73
CA LEU A 60 3.38 4.79 -7.91
C LEU A 60 4.72 4.22 -7.47
N THR A 61 5.77 4.43 -8.27
CA THR A 61 7.10 3.90 -7.98
C THR A 61 8.18 4.95 -7.82
N ARG A 62 7.92 6.23 -8.16
CA ARG A 62 8.87 7.32 -7.96
C ARG A 62 8.65 8.00 -6.61
N HIS A 63 9.71 8.21 -5.86
CA HIS A 63 9.66 8.88 -4.56
C HIS A 63 9.04 10.28 -4.64
N ALA A 64 9.36 11.06 -5.68
CA ALA A 64 8.81 12.39 -5.86
C ALA A 64 7.29 12.40 -5.98
N ASP A 65 6.72 11.43 -6.72
CA ASP A 65 5.27 11.29 -6.91
C ASP A 65 4.59 10.91 -5.59
N LEU A 66 5.19 9.97 -4.84
CA LEU A 66 4.69 9.60 -3.51
C LEU A 66 4.72 10.77 -2.54
N VAL A 67 5.81 11.54 -2.52
CA VAL A 67 5.90 12.75 -1.68
C VAL A 67 4.85 13.78 -2.06
N ALA A 68 4.59 13.97 -3.36
CA ALA A 68 3.55 14.90 -3.82
C ALA A 68 2.16 14.48 -3.33
N VAL A 69 1.82 13.18 -3.46
CA VAL A 69 0.56 12.62 -2.96
C VAL A 69 0.43 12.81 -1.45
N TYR A 70 1.45 12.43 -0.67
CA TYR A 70 1.40 12.52 0.79
C TYR A 70 1.36 13.95 1.34
N ARG A 71 1.82 14.93 0.57
CA ARG A 71 1.80 16.34 0.98
C ARG A 71 0.52 17.07 0.65
N ASP A 72 -0.25 16.57 -0.29
CA ASP A 72 -1.47 17.24 -0.76
C ASP A 72 -2.73 16.59 -0.14
N ALA A 73 -2.94 16.84 1.15
CA ALA A 73 -4.12 16.40 1.87
C ALA A 73 -5.43 17.13 1.45
N LYS A 74 -5.37 18.06 0.49
CA LYS A 74 -6.58 18.69 -0.08
C LYS A 74 -7.16 17.87 -1.22
N VAL A 75 -6.30 17.16 -1.95
CA VAL A 75 -6.68 16.33 -3.10
C VAL A 75 -6.71 14.86 -2.73
N PHE A 76 -5.78 14.41 -1.89
CA PHE A 76 -5.64 13.00 -1.52
C PHE A 76 -6.07 12.77 -0.07
N SER A 77 -7.06 11.93 0.11
CA SER A 77 -7.59 11.55 1.43
C SER A 77 -6.92 10.28 1.95
N SER A 78 -6.71 10.23 3.27
CA SER A 78 -6.36 9.00 3.99
C SER A 78 -7.59 8.34 4.63
N ASP A 79 -8.76 8.98 4.56
CA ASP A 79 -10.00 8.46 5.11
C ASP A 79 -10.55 7.32 4.26
N LYS A 80 -10.26 6.12 4.67
CA LYS A 80 -10.68 4.91 3.98
C LYS A 80 -12.18 4.65 4.05
N GLN A 81 -12.89 5.21 5.00
CA GLN A 81 -14.34 5.06 5.10
C GLN A 81 -15.03 5.83 3.98
N VAL A 82 -14.58 7.03 3.69
CA VAL A 82 -15.11 7.86 2.60
C VAL A 82 -14.77 7.26 1.23
N GLU A 83 -13.52 6.85 1.05
CA GLU A 83 -13.03 6.34 -0.23
C GLU A 83 -13.60 4.96 -0.59
N PHE A 84 -13.61 4.03 0.35
CA PHE A 84 -13.98 2.65 0.07
C PHE A 84 -15.47 2.38 0.28
N GLY A 85 -16.19 3.24 1.01
CA GLY A 85 -17.59 3.10 1.27
C GLY A 85 -18.45 2.93 0.04
N PRO A 86 -18.51 3.93 -0.79
CA PRO A 86 -19.32 3.89 -1.99
C PRO A 86 -18.86 2.83 -2.99
N LYS A 87 -17.54 2.59 -3.07
CA LYS A 87 -16.93 1.70 -4.05
C LYS A 87 -17.26 0.23 -3.82
N TYR A 88 -17.38 -0.18 -2.57
CA TYR A 88 -17.65 -1.58 -2.24
C TYR A 88 -19.14 -1.86 -1.94
N ASN A 89 -20.00 -0.84 -1.98
CA ASN A 89 -21.45 -0.93 -1.83
C ASN A 89 -21.93 -1.93 -0.75
N HIS A 90 -21.13 -2.11 0.27
CA HIS A 90 -21.44 -2.97 1.39
C HIS A 90 -21.86 -2.09 2.56
N ALA A 91 -23.13 -1.91 2.67
CA ALA A 91 -23.72 -1.47 3.92
C ALA A 91 -23.71 -2.66 4.89
N PRO A 92 -23.38 -2.42 6.12
CA PRO A 92 -22.57 -1.35 6.63
C PRO A 92 -21.09 -1.69 6.44
N PHE A 93 -20.23 -0.72 6.55
CA PHE A 93 -18.78 -0.86 6.58
C PHE A 93 -18.26 -1.81 7.67
N ASN A 94 -18.86 -2.97 7.78
CA ASN A 94 -18.55 -4.00 8.77
C ASN A 94 -17.42 -4.89 8.29
N GLN A 95 -17.01 -4.73 7.02
CA GLN A 95 -15.88 -5.48 6.50
C GLN A 95 -14.86 -4.49 5.93
N PRO A 96 -13.77 -4.27 6.64
CA PRO A 96 -12.65 -3.49 6.11
C PRO A 96 -12.13 -4.16 4.84
N PRO A 97 -11.62 -3.39 3.87
CA PRO A 97 -11.06 -3.92 2.63
C PRO A 97 -9.93 -4.93 2.85
N PHE A 98 -9.42 -5.03 4.07
CA PHE A 98 -8.39 -5.99 4.49
C PHE A 98 -8.93 -7.14 5.35
N ALA A 99 -10.20 -7.12 5.73
CA ALA A 99 -10.79 -8.21 6.52
C ALA A 99 -11.32 -9.29 5.58
N THR A 100 -10.58 -10.34 5.47
CA THR A 100 -11.00 -11.57 4.80
C THR A 100 -11.70 -12.54 5.74
N THR A 101 -11.83 -12.20 7.03
CA THR A 101 -12.38 -13.10 8.06
C THR A 101 -13.26 -12.36 9.06
N SER A 102 -14.33 -13.00 9.47
CA SER A 102 -15.37 -12.50 10.38
C SER A 102 -14.91 -12.13 11.81
N GLY A 103 -13.62 -12.24 12.13
CA GLY A 103 -13.07 -11.92 13.45
C GLY A 103 -12.30 -10.59 13.52
N VAL A 104 -12.25 -9.81 12.45
CA VAL A 104 -11.36 -8.63 12.35
C VAL A 104 -12.08 -7.30 12.61
N SER A 105 -13.38 -7.34 12.85
CA SER A 105 -14.21 -6.14 13.08
C SER A 105 -13.70 -5.25 14.23
N PRO A 106 -13.32 -5.76 15.42
CA PRO A 106 -12.79 -4.93 16.51
C PRO A 106 -11.47 -4.25 16.14
N LEU A 107 -10.61 -4.94 15.37
CA LEU A 107 -9.35 -4.38 14.90
C LEU A 107 -9.57 -3.25 13.89
N PHE A 108 -10.60 -3.35 13.08
CA PHE A 108 -10.98 -2.30 12.15
C PHE A 108 -11.51 -1.04 12.84
N GLU A 109 -12.38 -1.19 13.82
CA GLU A 109 -12.86 -0.07 14.64
C GLU A 109 -11.69 0.66 15.32
N HIS A 110 -10.71 -0.11 15.80
CA HIS A 110 -9.48 0.45 16.34
C HIS A 110 -8.66 1.19 15.26
N HIS A 111 -8.57 0.67 14.06
CA HIS A 111 -7.86 1.30 12.95
C HIS A 111 -8.54 2.58 12.45
N THR A 112 -9.86 2.68 12.46
CA THR A 112 -10.57 3.90 12.03
C THR A 112 -10.27 5.10 12.92
N SER A 113 -9.95 4.87 14.19
CA SER A 113 -9.49 5.91 15.11
C SER A 113 -8.00 6.22 15.01
N SER A 114 -7.25 5.44 14.22
CA SER A 114 -5.81 5.62 14.04
C SER A 114 -5.50 6.91 13.27
N LEU A 115 -4.44 7.60 13.70
CA LEU A 115 -3.95 8.82 13.07
C LEU A 115 -3.71 8.66 11.56
N VAL A 116 -3.31 7.46 11.12
CA VAL A 116 -2.98 7.15 9.71
C VAL A 116 -4.20 7.21 8.79
N PHE A 117 -5.40 6.99 9.34
CA PHE A 117 -6.66 6.91 8.56
C PHE A 117 -7.56 8.13 8.76
N ASN A 118 -7.02 9.21 9.28
CA ASN A 118 -7.76 10.45 9.50
C ASN A 118 -7.17 11.59 8.68
N ASP A 119 -8.04 12.40 8.12
CA ASP A 119 -7.68 13.62 7.42
C ASP A 119 -7.69 14.85 8.35
N PRO A 120 -7.10 16.00 7.93
CA PRO A 120 -7.33 17.27 8.60
C PRO A 120 -8.83 17.61 8.70
N PRO A 121 -9.29 18.23 9.80
CA PRO A 121 -8.50 18.80 10.90
C PRO A 121 -8.13 17.81 12.00
N LEU A 122 -8.77 16.63 12.07
CA LEU A 122 -8.58 15.65 13.15
C LEU A 122 -7.14 15.14 13.19
N HIS A 123 -6.60 14.71 12.06
CA HIS A 123 -5.19 14.29 11.94
C HIS A 123 -4.23 15.33 12.52
N THR A 124 -4.37 16.60 12.11
CA THR A 124 -3.48 17.67 12.55
C THR A 124 -3.56 17.91 14.05
N ARG A 125 -4.76 17.85 14.63
CA ARG A 125 -4.99 18.04 16.06
C ARG A 125 -4.35 16.91 16.87
N VAL A 126 -4.61 15.67 16.53
CA VAL A 126 -4.08 14.49 17.23
C VAL A 126 -2.56 14.43 17.10
N ARG A 127 -2.02 14.66 15.91
CA ARG A 127 -0.57 14.71 15.69
C ARG A 127 0.13 15.76 16.56
N LYS A 128 -0.45 16.95 16.71
CA LYS A 128 0.11 17.99 17.60
C LYS A 128 0.16 17.54 19.06
N LEU A 129 -0.88 16.86 19.53
CA LEU A 129 -0.92 16.35 20.91
C LEU A 129 0.17 15.30 21.15
N ILE A 130 0.30 14.34 20.23
CA ILE A 130 1.31 13.27 20.31
C ILE A 130 2.72 13.88 20.26
N MET A 131 2.99 14.78 19.30
CA MET A 131 4.30 15.42 19.19
C MET A 131 4.64 16.25 20.42
N GLY A 132 3.68 16.99 20.98
CA GLY A 132 3.89 17.75 22.21
C GLY A 132 4.21 16.90 23.45
N ALA A 133 3.74 15.65 23.47
CA ALA A 133 4.07 14.70 24.52
C ALA A 133 5.44 14.04 24.36
N LEU A 134 5.88 13.83 23.10
CA LEU A 134 7.12 13.11 22.79
C LEU A 134 8.36 14.00 22.64
N THR A 135 8.18 15.32 22.45
CA THR A 135 9.28 16.27 22.20
C THR A 135 9.58 17.17 23.38
N ARG A 136 9.40 16.69 24.62
CA ARG A 136 9.82 17.39 25.85
C ARG A 136 11.30 17.17 26.12
#